data_c1acef9064022361003b2d24cf7716db
#
_entry.id   c1acef9064022361003b2d24cf7716db
#
_cell.length_a   1.000
_cell.length_b   1.000
_cell.length_c   1.000
_cell.angle_alpha   90.00
_cell.angle_beta   90.00
_cell.angle_gamma   90.00
#
_symmetry.space_group_name_H-M   'P 1'
#
loop_
_entity.id
_entity.type
_entity.pdbx_description
1 polymer ?
#
loop_
_entity_poly.entity_id
_entity_poly.type
_entity_poly.pdbx_seq_one_letter_code
_entity_poly.pdbx_strand_id
1 'polypeptide(L)'
;LAHGQVTEVVEDGVILDDGTRLEADVIVYATGYGSMNGWVADLVDQKTADKVGKVWGLGSDTPKDPGPWEGEQRNMWKPTQQEALWFHGGNLHQSRHKSQFLSLQIKARMEGIATPVYGLQEVRHLN
;
A
#
# COMPACT_ATOMS: atom_id res chain seq x y z
N LEU A 1 2.48 5.29 30.30
CA LEU A 1 2.62 5.00 28.88
C LEU A 1 3.55 3.80 28.75
N ALA A 2 3.10 2.72 28.09
CA ALA A 2 3.91 1.54 27.78
C ALA A 2 4.14 1.48 26.28
N HIS A 3 5.25 0.86 25.87
CA HIS A 3 5.60 0.61 24.47
C HIS A 3 5.95 -0.87 24.32
N GLY A 4 5.42 -1.52 23.31
CA GLY A 4 5.68 -2.92 22.98
C GLY A 4 4.68 -3.43 21.95
N GLN A 5 4.96 -4.60 21.42
CA GLN A 5 4.03 -5.31 20.54
C GLN A 5 3.06 -6.14 21.37
N VAL A 6 1.78 -6.07 21.08
CA VAL A 6 0.79 -6.93 21.71
C VAL A 6 0.96 -8.35 21.16
N THR A 7 1.19 -9.31 22.03
CA THR A 7 1.33 -10.73 21.70
C THR A 7 0.08 -11.52 22.00
N GLU A 8 -0.72 -11.07 22.98
CA GLU A 8 -1.94 -11.74 23.39
C GLU A 8 -2.98 -10.74 23.89
N VAL A 9 -4.24 -10.99 23.57
CA VAL A 9 -5.40 -10.28 24.15
C VAL A 9 -6.04 -11.20 25.18
N VAL A 10 -6.17 -10.71 26.40
CA VAL A 10 -6.74 -11.43 27.54
C VAL A 10 -8.06 -10.77 27.96
N GLU A 11 -8.79 -11.42 28.86
CA GLU A 11 -10.14 -11.00 29.28
C GLU A 11 -10.18 -9.56 29.82
N ASP A 12 -9.13 -9.12 30.48
CA ASP A 12 -9.03 -7.83 31.18
C ASP A 12 -7.93 -6.91 30.61
N GLY A 13 -7.39 -7.22 29.40
CA GLY A 13 -6.34 -6.39 28.84
C GLY A 13 -5.50 -7.06 27.75
N VAL A 14 -4.21 -6.74 27.74
CA VAL A 14 -3.25 -7.27 26.76
C VAL A 14 -1.92 -7.64 27.41
N ILE A 15 -1.19 -8.57 26.78
CA ILE A 15 0.18 -8.92 27.14
C ILE A 15 1.10 -8.44 26.01
N LEU A 16 2.17 -7.76 26.39
CA LEU A 16 3.19 -7.28 25.46
C LEU A 16 4.30 -8.34 25.25
N ASP A 17 5.14 -8.10 24.26
CA ASP A 17 6.27 -8.96 23.88
C ASP A 17 7.34 -9.12 24.96
N ASP A 18 7.44 -8.17 25.88
CA ASP A 18 8.30 -8.25 27.08
C ASP A 18 7.64 -8.95 28.29
N GLY A 19 6.41 -9.46 28.13
CA GLY A 19 5.61 -10.09 29.17
C GLY A 19 4.85 -9.12 30.06
N THR A 20 4.92 -7.82 29.80
CA THR A 20 4.16 -6.81 30.55
C THR A 20 2.66 -6.99 30.30
N ARG A 21 1.88 -7.09 31.37
CA ARG A 21 0.41 -7.08 31.30
C ARG A 21 -0.11 -5.67 31.49
N LEU A 22 -0.95 -5.24 30.58
CA LEU A 22 -1.66 -3.96 30.64
C LEU A 22 -3.16 -4.21 30.78
N GLU A 23 -3.73 -3.75 31.88
CA GLU A 23 -5.17 -3.76 32.08
C GLU A 23 -5.85 -2.73 31.18
N ALA A 24 -6.97 -3.09 30.57
CA ALA A 24 -7.71 -2.21 29.66
C ALA A 24 -9.19 -2.60 29.60
N ASP A 25 -10.06 -1.64 29.84
CA ASP A 25 -11.51 -1.80 29.66
C ASP A 25 -11.92 -1.73 28.17
N VAL A 26 -11.12 -1.09 27.35
CA VAL A 26 -11.36 -0.93 25.91
C VAL A 26 -10.05 -1.07 25.14
N ILE A 27 -10.07 -1.86 24.09
CA ILE A 27 -8.95 -2.02 23.15
C ILE A 27 -9.38 -1.50 21.78
N VAL A 28 -8.60 -0.56 21.23
CA VAL A 28 -8.84 -0.01 19.90
C VAL A 28 -7.77 -0.54 18.94
N TYR A 29 -8.20 -1.33 17.96
CA TYR A 29 -7.31 -1.84 16.93
C TYR A 29 -7.04 -0.76 15.87
N ALA A 30 -5.81 -0.27 15.85
CA ALA A 30 -5.32 0.70 14.86
C ALA A 30 -4.05 0.15 14.19
N THR A 31 -4.13 -1.07 13.67
CA THR A 31 -3.01 -1.91 13.25
C THR A 31 -2.41 -1.52 11.89
N GLY A 32 -2.93 -0.48 11.26
CA GLY A 32 -2.44 0.00 9.97
C GLY A 32 -2.98 -0.80 8.79
N TYR A 33 -2.26 -0.70 7.69
CA TYR A 33 -2.64 -1.32 6.43
C TYR A 33 -1.53 -2.23 5.92
N GLY A 34 -1.89 -3.34 5.30
CA GLY A 34 -0.98 -4.16 4.51
C GLY A 34 -0.61 -3.49 3.18
N SER A 35 0.32 -4.09 2.45
CA SER A 35 0.70 -3.61 1.13
C SER A 35 -0.41 -3.84 0.10
N MET A 36 -0.58 -2.91 -0.85
CA MET A 36 -1.57 -3.08 -1.92
C MET A 36 -1.26 -4.26 -2.85
N ASN A 37 0.00 -4.58 -3.07
CA ASN A 37 0.34 -5.78 -3.85
C ASN A 37 0.06 -7.08 -3.07
N GLY A 38 0.06 -7.05 -1.75
CA GLY A 38 -0.45 -8.14 -0.93
C GLY A 38 -1.94 -8.41 -1.19
N TRP A 39 -2.74 -7.36 -1.32
CA TRP A 39 -4.15 -7.51 -1.71
C TRP A 39 -4.31 -8.12 -3.11
N VAL A 40 -3.39 -7.85 -4.05
CA VAL A 40 -3.41 -8.51 -5.36
C VAL A 40 -3.14 -10.01 -5.22
N ALA A 41 -2.21 -10.40 -4.35
CA ALA A 41 -1.96 -11.80 -4.07
C ALA A 41 -3.21 -12.52 -3.54
N ASP A 42 -3.93 -11.86 -2.64
CA ASP A 42 -5.14 -12.41 -2.01
C ASP A 42 -6.36 -12.44 -2.95
N LEU A 43 -6.53 -11.40 -3.78
CA LEU A 43 -7.73 -11.22 -4.61
C LEU A 43 -7.58 -11.80 -6.03
N VAL A 44 -6.38 -11.92 -6.53
CA VAL A 44 -6.08 -12.41 -7.88
C VAL A 44 -5.19 -13.65 -7.79
N ASP A 45 -3.88 -13.45 -7.66
CA ASP A 45 -2.90 -14.52 -7.45
C ASP A 45 -1.50 -13.94 -7.13
N GLN A 46 -0.65 -14.78 -6.55
CA GLN A 46 0.72 -14.42 -6.16
C GLN A 46 1.59 -14.05 -7.38
N LYS A 47 1.41 -14.73 -8.51
CA LYS A 47 2.19 -14.48 -9.73
C LYS A 47 1.93 -13.06 -10.26
N THR A 48 0.69 -12.61 -10.23
CA THR A 48 0.32 -11.25 -10.62
C THR A 48 0.89 -10.23 -9.64
N ALA A 49 0.82 -10.49 -8.34
CA ALA A 49 1.42 -9.64 -7.32
C ALA A 49 2.94 -9.51 -7.51
N ASP A 50 3.64 -10.60 -7.75
CA ASP A 50 5.09 -10.62 -7.99
C ASP A 50 5.46 -9.87 -9.28
N LYS A 51 4.67 -10.03 -10.33
CA LYS A 51 4.86 -9.34 -11.62
C LYS A 51 4.76 -7.82 -11.47
N VAL A 52 3.81 -7.36 -10.69
CA VAL A 52 3.60 -5.92 -10.45
C VAL A 52 4.63 -5.38 -9.45
N GLY A 53 4.97 -6.15 -8.44
CA GLY A 53 5.88 -5.75 -7.38
C GLY A 53 5.27 -4.76 -6.39
N LYS A 54 6.12 -4.10 -5.62
CA LYS A 54 5.69 -3.18 -4.55
C LYS A 54 4.96 -1.96 -5.09
N VAL A 55 3.96 -1.52 -4.35
CA VAL A 55 3.16 -0.34 -4.65
C VAL A 55 3.47 0.74 -3.62
N TRP A 56 3.67 1.98 -4.08
CA TRP A 56 3.93 3.11 -3.20
C TRP A 56 2.81 3.31 -2.16
N GLY A 57 3.18 3.67 -0.96
CA GLY A 57 2.25 4.04 0.11
C GLY A 57 2.49 3.31 1.42
N LEU A 58 1.62 3.53 2.39
CA LEU A 58 1.65 2.86 3.69
C LEU A 58 1.54 1.34 3.51
N GLY A 59 2.34 0.61 4.25
CA GLY A 59 2.39 -0.85 4.18
C GLY A 59 3.20 -1.41 2.99
N SER A 60 3.83 -0.57 2.18
CA SER A 60 4.69 -1.02 1.06
C SER A 60 5.96 -1.75 1.53
N ASP A 61 6.31 -1.62 2.80
CA ASP A 61 7.57 -2.12 3.36
C ASP A 61 8.80 -1.65 2.56
N THR A 62 8.74 -0.39 2.16
CA THR A 62 9.82 0.30 1.45
C THR A 62 10.21 1.52 2.27
N PRO A 63 11.27 1.43 3.10
CA PRO A 63 11.55 2.42 4.14
C PRO A 63 11.84 3.83 3.64
N LYS A 64 12.00 4.02 2.35
CA LYS A 64 12.31 5.34 1.79
C LYS A 64 11.66 5.55 0.42
N ASP A 65 10.41 5.15 0.25
CA ASP A 65 9.65 5.59 -0.90
C ASP A 65 9.65 7.13 -0.93
N PRO A 66 9.88 7.75 -2.08
CA PRO A 66 9.79 9.19 -2.18
C PRO A 66 8.41 9.66 -1.74
N GLY A 67 8.36 10.77 -1.04
CA GLY A 67 7.11 11.45 -0.73
C GLY A 67 6.37 11.85 -2.00
N PRO A 68 5.14 12.31 -1.91
CA PRO A 68 4.32 12.67 -3.08
C PRO A 68 4.91 13.81 -3.93
N TRP A 69 5.93 14.46 -3.45
CA TRP A 69 6.61 15.60 -4.09
C TRP A 69 8.00 15.27 -4.63
N GLU A 70 8.50 14.08 -4.36
CA GLU A 70 9.89 13.70 -4.65
C GLU A 70 10.03 12.69 -5.79
N GLY A 71 9.12 12.70 -6.69
CA GLY A 71 9.18 11.82 -7.84
C GLY A 71 7.90 11.02 -8.08
N GLU A 72 8.01 10.01 -8.89
CA GLU A 72 6.88 9.20 -9.33
C GLU A 72 6.51 8.15 -8.26
N GLN A 73 5.23 8.11 -7.91
CA GLN A 73 4.73 7.09 -6.99
C GLN A 73 4.69 5.73 -7.72
N ARG A 74 5.51 4.80 -7.25
CA ARG A 74 5.65 3.47 -7.84
C ARG A 74 4.29 2.75 -7.92
N ASN A 75 3.89 2.35 -9.13
CA ASN A 75 2.66 1.64 -9.44
C ASN A 75 1.34 2.30 -9.00
N MET A 76 1.38 3.49 -8.43
CA MET A 76 0.20 4.20 -7.95
C MET A 76 -0.32 5.17 -9.00
N TRP A 77 -1.61 5.13 -9.33
CA TRP A 77 -2.33 5.99 -10.31
C TRP A 77 -1.78 5.95 -11.73
N LYS A 78 -1.12 4.90 -12.12
CA LYS A 78 -0.54 4.69 -13.45
C LYS A 78 -0.71 3.25 -13.93
N PRO A 79 -0.52 2.96 -15.23
CA PRO A 79 -0.53 1.60 -15.72
C PRO A 79 0.55 0.77 -15.02
N THR A 80 0.22 -0.45 -14.66
CA THR A 80 1.17 -1.40 -14.07
C THR A 80 1.71 -2.38 -15.10
N GLN A 81 2.63 -3.25 -14.70
CA GLN A 81 3.13 -4.35 -15.52
C GLN A 81 2.04 -5.40 -15.85
N GLN A 82 0.94 -5.40 -15.09
CA GLN A 82 -0.23 -6.22 -15.38
C GLN A 82 -1.26 -5.39 -16.13
N GLU A 83 -1.61 -5.85 -17.33
CA GLU A 83 -2.65 -5.20 -18.12
C GLU A 83 -3.99 -5.16 -17.34
N ALA A 84 -4.71 -4.06 -17.50
CA ALA A 84 -5.99 -3.81 -16.85
C ALA A 84 -5.95 -3.77 -15.30
N LEU A 85 -4.76 -3.61 -14.71
CA LEU A 85 -4.60 -3.46 -13.27
C LEU A 85 -3.98 -2.10 -12.93
N TRP A 86 -4.67 -1.33 -12.11
CA TRP A 86 -4.22 -0.07 -11.54
C TRP A 86 -4.42 -0.05 -10.04
N PHE A 87 -3.60 0.71 -9.35
CA PHE A 87 -3.79 1.00 -7.94
C PHE A 87 -4.28 2.43 -7.74
N HIS A 88 -5.24 2.55 -6.86
CA HIS A 88 -5.81 3.83 -6.45
C HIS A 88 -5.87 3.89 -4.92
N GLY A 89 -5.18 4.85 -4.33
CA GLY A 89 -5.05 4.94 -2.88
C GLY A 89 -4.56 6.32 -2.44
N GLY A 90 -3.73 6.34 -1.40
CA GLY A 90 -3.31 7.56 -0.74
C GLY A 90 -4.37 8.13 0.19
N ASN A 91 -4.16 9.35 0.69
CA ASN A 91 -5.19 10.05 1.45
C ASN A 91 -6.32 10.55 0.54
N LEU A 92 -7.44 10.98 1.14
CA LEU A 92 -8.61 11.44 0.39
C LEU A 92 -8.30 12.60 -0.58
N HIS A 93 -7.40 13.49 -0.21
CA HIS A 93 -6.98 14.61 -1.03
C HIS A 93 -6.22 14.13 -2.29
N GLN A 94 -5.26 13.25 -2.11
CA GLN A 94 -4.49 12.65 -3.21
C GLN A 94 -5.40 11.81 -4.12
N SER A 95 -6.25 10.97 -3.53
CA SER A 95 -7.22 10.18 -4.27
C SER A 95 -8.12 11.03 -5.14
N ARG A 96 -8.68 12.11 -4.60
CA ARG A 96 -9.54 13.03 -5.34
C ARG A 96 -8.82 13.65 -6.54
N HIS A 97 -7.59 14.11 -6.36
CA HIS A 97 -6.80 14.73 -7.42
C HIS A 97 -6.36 13.69 -8.47
N LYS A 98 -5.80 12.58 -8.03
CA LYS A 98 -5.20 11.57 -8.92
C LYS A 98 -6.22 10.69 -9.64
N SER A 99 -7.45 10.57 -9.15
CA SER A 99 -8.52 9.84 -9.83
C SER A 99 -8.79 10.35 -11.24
N GLN A 100 -8.59 11.63 -11.48
CA GLN A 100 -8.76 12.23 -12.80
C GLN A 100 -7.74 11.68 -13.82
N PHE A 101 -6.48 11.55 -13.42
CA PHE A 101 -5.44 10.96 -14.26
C PHE A 101 -5.67 9.46 -14.47
N LEU A 102 -6.10 8.76 -13.45
CA LEU A 102 -6.42 7.34 -13.54
C LEU A 102 -7.58 7.10 -14.53
N SER A 103 -8.66 7.87 -14.43
CA SER A 103 -9.81 7.73 -15.32
C SER A 103 -9.45 8.03 -16.79
N LEU A 104 -8.60 9.03 -17.04
CA LEU A 104 -8.10 9.32 -18.39
C LEU A 104 -7.29 8.15 -18.97
N GLN A 105 -6.43 7.53 -18.20
CA GLN A 105 -5.65 6.37 -18.63
C GLN A 105 -6.54 5.17 -18.94
N ILE A 106 -7.51 4.89 -18.09
CA ILE A 106 -8.48 3.80 -18.32
C ILE A 106 -9.27 4.08 -19.58
N LYS A 107 -9.78 5.31 -19.75
CA LYS A 107 -10.53 5.70 -20.96
C LYS A 107 -9.67 5.62 -22.22
N ALA A 108 -8.42 6.06 -22.15
CA ALA A 108 -7.49 5.95 -23.28
C ALA A 108 -7.34 4.48 -23.73
N ARG A 109 -7.17 3.55 -22.78
CA ARG A 109 -7.10 2.12 -23.09
C ARG A 109 -8.39 1.58 -23.73
N MET A 110 -9.55 2.01 -23.25
CA MET A 110 -10.84 1.63 -23.84
C MET A 110 -11.00 2.14 -25.28
N GLU A 111 -10.38 3.27 -25.61
CA GLU A 111 -10.37 3.84 -26.97
C GLU A 111 -9.21 3.35 -27.84
N GLY A 112 -8.42 2.38 -27.37
CA GLY A 112 -7.27 1.86 -28.10
C GLY A 112 -6.07 2.82 -28.16
N ILE A 113 -6.07 3.86 -27.34
CA ILE A 113 -4.93 4.80 -27.23
C ILE A 113 -3.90 4.19 -26.32
N ALA A 114 -2.67 4.07 -26.81
CA ALA A 114 -1.56 3.52 -26.01
C ALA A 114 -1.23 4.42 -24.82
N THR A 115 -1.13 3.81 -23.65
CA THR A 115 -0.61 4.46 -22.44
C THR A 115 0.71 3.81 -22.06
N PRO A 116 1.76 4.60 -21.73
CA PRO A 116 3.05 4.00 -21.40
C PRO A 116 2.98 3.17 -20.12
N VAL A 117 3.66 2.04 -20.15
CA VAL A 117 3.95 1.23 -18.95
C VAL A 117 5.44 1.37 -18.69
N TYR A 118 5.78 1.97 -17.57
CA TYR A 118 7.17 2.12 -17.17
C TYR A 118 7.67 0.81 -16.55
N GLY A 119 8.98 0.56 -16.66
CA GLY A 119 9.62 -0.55 -15.97
C GLY A 119 9.40 -0.47 -14.44
N LEU A 120 9.63 -1.58 -13.75
CA LEU A 120 9.63 -1.57 -12.30
C LEU A 120 10.68 -0.57 -11.82
N GLN A 121 10.23 0.43 -11.10
CA GLN A 121 11.16 1.39 -10.49
C GLN A 121 11.94 0.68 -9.39
N GLU A 122 13.25 0.88 -9.39
CA GLU A 122 14.09 0.42 -8.29
C GLU A 122 13.61 1.04 -6.98
N VAL A 123 13.50 0.21 -5.96
CA VAL A 123 13.24 0.68 -4.60
C VAL A 123 14.48 1.46 -4.15
N ARG A 124 14.35 2.77 -4.05
CA ARG A 124 15.45 3.61 -3.56
C ARG A 124 15.61 3.39 -2.06
N HIS A 125 16.63 2.64 -1.71
CA HIS A 125 17.17 2.64 -0.36
C HIS A 125 18.18 3.77 -0.29
N LEU A 126 17.77 4.91 0.23
CA LEU A 126 18.75 5.93 0.62
C LEU A 126 19.47 5.40 1.87
N ASN A 127 20.75 5.15 1.75
CA ASN A 127 21.64 4.85 2.87
C ASN A 127 21.75 6.06 3.82
#